data_238bbd78b64053fc123de32e5382dd76
#
_entry.id   238bbd78b64053fc123de32e5382dd76
#
_cell.length_a   1.000
_cell.length_b   1.000
_cell.length_c   1.000
_cell.angle_alpha   90.00
_cell.angle_beta   90.00
_cell.angle_gamma   90.00
#
_symmetry.space_group_name_H-M   'P 1'
#
loop_
_entity.id
_entity.type
_entity.pdbx_description
1 polymer ?
#
loop_
_entity_poly.entity_id
_entity_poly.type
_entity_poly.pdbx_seq_one_letter_code
_entity_poly.pdbx_strand_id
1 'polypeptide(L)'
;MKPSIRRSTAALLASSLLLTIGRGATLPFMTIYLTRVYDMSVVNIGYALTVALTIGVVFSLGFGILADKFDKKRYMLIAIVAFIAGFVAIPLVNNVTLVVLFFALINCAYSVFSTVLKAWFADVLTSSEKARVFSLNYSFLNIGWTIGPPIGTLLVMYSLQLPFWLAAFCAALPLGFIHFFVQKSIASDSPEEKMPWQPSVLLKDRALFWYTLSGLLASYVGGSFATCISQYVLAAHADSDFAEKVVAVVLPVNAAVVVTLQYALGRKITASNIRPLMTAATLFFILGLGGFMLSGENLIYWGIAAAIFTLGEIIYAPGEYMLIDNIAPPGMKASYFSAQALGWLGAAANPMITGLILTHLPHWSLFIIMMAAIIAAWLMILRGMRVKSEDSVSSSAALTRPGKP
;
A
#
# COMPACT_ATOMS: atom_id res chain seq x y z
N MET A 1 -5.66 -1.20 -25.44
CA MET A 1 -6.63 -1.91 -24.52
C MET A 1 -7.95 -2.20 -25.23
N LYS A 2 -8.42 -3.46 -25.21
CA LYS A 2 -9.75 -3.83 -25.76
C LYS A 2 -10.86 -3.09 -24.98
N PRO A 3 -11.99 -2.68 -25.59
CA PRO A 3 -13.04 -1.91 -24.91
C PRO A 3 -13.57 -2.56 -23.62
N SER A 4 -13.70 -3.88 -23.61
CA SER A 4 -14.14 -4.65 -22.44
C SER A 4 -13.13 -4.62 -21.29
N ILE A 5 -11.84 -4.75 -21.58
CA ILE A 5 -10.76 -4.64 -20.59
C ILE A 5 -10.69 -3.22 -20.03
N ARG A 6 -10.87 -2.19 -20.88
CA ARG A 6 -10.92 -0.79 -20.46
C ARG A 6 -12.06 -0.53 -19.47
N ARG A 7 -13.25 -1.06 -19.71
CA ARG A 7 -14.41 -0.96 -18.81
C ARG A 7 -14.11 -1.65 -17.46
N SER A 8 -13.57 -2.88 -17.51
CA SER A 8 -13.20 -3.62 -16.29
C SER A 8 -12.13 -2.87 -15.47
N THR A 9 -11.11 -2.33 -16.12
CA THR A 9 -10.05 -1.54 -15.46
C THR A 9 -10.61 -0.29 -14.80
N ALA A 10 -11.50 0.45 -15.50
CA ALA A 10 -12.14 1.64 -14.94
C ALA A 10 -13.03 1.30 -13.73
N ALA A 11 -13.80 0.21 -13.80
CA ALA A 11 -14.61 -0.27 -12.69
C ALA A 11 -13.77 -0.64 -11.47
N LEU A 12 -12.64 -1.31 -11.67
CA LEU A 12 -11.72 -1.70 -10.60
C LEU A 12 -11.02 -0.48 -9.98
N LEU A 13 -10.60 0.48 -10.77
CA LEU A 13 -10.00 1.73 -10.27
C LEU A 13 -11.02 2.55 -9.47
N ALA A 14 -12.26 2.68 -9.93
CA ALA A 14 -13.34 3.34 -9.20
C ALA A 14 -13.64 2.61 -7.89
N SER A 15 -13.65 1.27 -7.91
CA SER A 15 -13.82 0.44 -6.71
C SER A 15 -12.71 0.68 -5.70
N SER A 16 -11.45 0.73 -6.14
CA SER A 16 -10.30 1.02 -5.29
C SER A 16 -10.41 2.40 -4.62
N LEU A 17 -10.83 3.43 -5.36
CA LEU A 17 -11.08 4.77 -4.83
C LEU A 17 -12.17 4.76 -3.75
N LEU A 18 -13.34 4.19 -4.05
CA LEU A 18 -14.49 4.18 -3.13
C LEU A 18 -14.19 3.43 -1.83
N LEU A 19 -13.55 2.25 -1.92
CA LEU A 19 -13.13 1.49 -0.74
C LEU A 19 -12.12 2.27 0.10
N THR A 20 -11.22 3.01 -0.55
CA THR A 20 -10.22 3.83 0.14
C THR A 20 -10.84 5.06 0.79
N ILE A 21 -11.83 5.72 0.16
CA ILE A 21 -12.60 6.81 0.79
C ILE A 21 -13.29 6.31 2.05
N GLY A 22 -14.02 5.18 1.97
CA GLY A 22 -14.70 4.60 3.13
C GLY A 22 -13.73 4.26 4.26
N ARG A 23 -12.59 3.66 3.94
CA ARG A 23 -11.54 3.35 4.92
C ARG A 23 -10.91 4.60 5.52
N GLY A 24 -10.61 5.60 4.70
CA GLY A 24 -10.07 6.89 5.16
C GLY A 24 -11.04 7.67 6.06
N ALA A 25 -12.35 7.56 5.79
CA ALA A 25 -13.38 8.18 6.61
C ALA A 25 -13.57 7.50 7.97
N THR A 26 -13.10 6.26 8.16
CA THR A 26 -13.34 5.49 9.39
C THR A 26 -12.10 5.29 10.23
N LEU A 27 -10.95 5.00 9.61
CA LEU A 27 -9.75 4.56 10.30
C LEU A 27 -9.23 5.57 11.35
N PRO A 28 -9.14 6.88 11.07
CA PRO A 28 -8.73 7.88 12.07
C PRO A 28 -9.70 8.00 13.25
N PHE A 29 -10.99 7.69 13.03
CA PHE A 29 -12.03 7.82 14.05
C PHE A 29 -12.23 6.57 14.89
N MET A 30 -11.57 5.46 14.56
CA MET A 30 -11.67 4.23 15.34
C MET A 30 -11.20 4.44 16.79
N THR A 31 -10.16 5.24 16.99
CA THR A 31 -9.69 5.63 18.33
C THR A 31 -10.79 6.37 19.10
N ILE A 32 -11.42 7.38 18.49
CA ILE A 32 -12.51 8.17 19.11
C ILE A 32 -13.73 7.29 19.40
N TYR A 33 -14.07 6.40 18.48
CA TYR A 33 -15.18 5.46 18.65
C TYR A 33 -14.94 4.53 19.85
N LEU A 34 -13.76 3.90 19.95
CA LEU A 34 -13.40 3.01 21.05
C LEU A 34 -13.33 3.76 22.40
N THR A 35 -12.85 5.01 22.42
CA THR A 35 -12.84 5.82 23.64
C THR A 35 -14.26 6.18 24.07
N ARG A 36 -15.10 6.69 23.17
CA ARG A 36 -16.42 7.24 23.55
C ARG A 36 -17.49 6.18 23.78
N VAL A 37 -17.43 5.05 23.08
CA VAL A 37 -18.44 4.00 23.16
C VAL A 37 -18.08 2.94 24.20
N TYR A 38 -16.79 2.66 24.40
CA TYR A 38 -16.30 1.57 25.27
C TYR A 38 -15.42 2.05 26.41
N ASP A 39 -15.23 3.36 26.57
CA ASP A 39 -14.41 3.96 27.62
C ASP A 39 -12.99 3.37 27.72
N MET A 40 -12.42 3.02 26.56
CA MET A 40 -11.09 2.43 26.47
C MET A 40 -10.00 3.48 26.67
N SER A 41 -8.97 3.13 27.45
CA SER A 41 -7.76 3.95 27.55
C SER A 41 -7.00 3.98 26.23
N VAL A 42 -6.28 5.07 25.95
CA VAL A 42 -5.47 5.26 24.74
C VAL A 42 -4.48 4.10 24.53
N VAL A 43 -3.90 3.59 25.61
CA VAL A 43 -2.97 2.46 25.58
C VAL A 43 -3.64 1.18 25.10
N ASN A 44 -4.82 0.86 25.66
CA ASN A 44 -5.59 -0.33 25.27
C ASN A 44 -6.09 -0.23 23.81
N ILE A 45 -6.47 0.96 23.38
CA ILE A 45 -6.82 1.23 21.97
C ILE A 45 -5.61 0.96 21.06
N GLY A 46 -4.44 1.45 21.42
CA GLY A 46 -3.20 1.20 20.69
C GLY A 46 -2.92 -0.30 20.51
N TYR A 47 -3.05 -1.09 21.58
CA TYR A 47 -2.93 -2.55 21.50
C TYR A 47 -4.01 -3.19 20.60
N ALA A 48 -5.27 -2.81 20.78
CA ALA A 48 -6.38 -3.35 20.01
C ALA A 48 -6.22 -3.10 18.50
N LEU A 49 -5.88 -1.86 18.12
CA LEU A 49 -5.66 -1.50 16.72
C LEU A 49 -4.42 -2.21 16.14
N THR A 50 -3.33 -2.30 16.90
CA THR A 50 -2.12 -3.01 16.46
C THR A 50 -2.42 -4.51 16.23
N VAL A 51 -3.14 -5.15 17.14
CA VAL A 51 -3.55 -6.55 17.00
C VAL A 51 -4.44 -6.72 15.78
N ALA A 52 -5.45 -5.87 15.60
CA ALA A 52 -6.35 -5.94 14.47
C ALA A 52 -5.63 -5.76 13.12
N LEU A 53 -4.71 -4.79 13.03
CA LEU A 53 -3.91 -4.55 11.83
C LEU A 53 -2.97 -5.73 11.54
N THR A 54 -2.30 -6.26 12.54
CA THR A 54 -1.38 -7.39 12.41
C THR A 54 -2.13 -8.64 11.94
N ILE A 55 -3.24 -8.97 12.57
CA ILE A 55 -4.12 -10.07 12.16
C ILE A 55 -4.55 -9.87 10.70
N GLY A 56 -5.00 -8.65 10.36
CA GLY A 56 -5.42 -8.30 9.01
C GLY A 56 -4.34 -8.58 7.96
N VAL A 57 -3.10 -8.18 8.22
CA VAL A 57 -1.96 -8.41 7.32
C VAL A 57 -1.59 -9.88 7.22
N VAL A 58 -1.47 -10.58 8.34
CA VAL A 58 -1.08 -12.01 8.38
C VAL A 58 -2.11 -12.87 7.63
N PHE A 59 -3.40 -12.69 7.93
CA PHE A 59 -4.44 -13.45 7.25
C PHE A 59 -4.56 -13.08 5.77
N SER A 60 -4.34 -11.81 5.42
CA SER A 60 -4.38 -11.37 4.02
C SER A 60 -3.31 -12.05 3.16
N LEU A 61 -2.15 -12.39 3.73
CA LEU A 61 -1.13 -13.18 3.04
C LEU A 61 -1.69 -14.56 2.62
N GLY A 62 -2.27 -15.29 3.57
CA GLY A 62 -2.84 -16.61 3.30
C GLY A 62 -3.98 -16.56 2.28
N PHE A 63 -4.94 -15.65 2.47
CA PHE A 63 -6.06 -15.47 1.54
C PHE A 63 -5.62 -14.96 0.17
N GLY A 64 -4.61 -14.11 0.09
CA GLY A 64 -4.08 -13.63 -1.18
C GLY A 64 -3.35 -14.73 -1.96
N ILE A 65 -2.60 -15.60 -1.28
CA ILE A 65 -2.00 -16.80 -1.90
C ILE A 65 -3.09 -17.72 -2.43
N LEU A 66 -4.17 -17.89 -1.68
CA LEU A 66 -5.29 -18.71 -2.07
C LEU A 66 -6.05 -18.16 -3.29
N ALA A 67 -6.02 -16.84 -3.49
CA ALA A 67 -6.71 -16.15 -4.58
C ALA A 67 -6.25 -16.59 -5.97
N ASP A 68 -5.02 -17.10 -6.12
CA ASP A 68 -4.54 -17.61 -7.41
C ASP A 68 -5.24 -18.92 -7.84
N LYS A 69 -5.86 -19.65 -6.91
CA LYS A 69 -6.65 -20.85 -7.22
C LYS A 69 -8.05 -20.56 -7.75
N PHE A 70 -8.55 -19.36 -7.52
CA PHE A 70 -9.95 -19.01 -7.76
C PHE A 70 -10.07 -17.92 -8.83
N ASP A 71 -11.28 -17.77 -9.36
CA ASP A 71 -11.64 -16.64 -10.23
C ASP A 71 -11.50 -15.33 -9.46
N LYS A 72 -10.58 -14.46 -9.91
CA LYS A 72 -10.24 -13.22 -9.23
C LYS A 72 -11.42 -12.28 -9.05
N LYS A 73 -12.37 -12.27 -10.02
CA LYS A 73 -13.61 -11.48 -9.93
C LYS A 73 -14.45 -11.93 -8.73
N ARG A 74 -14.72 -13.24 -8.62
CA ARG A 74 -15.50 -13.79 -7.48
C ARG A 74 -14.80 -13.54 -6.17
N TYR A 75 -13.48 -13.69 -6.15
CA TYR A 75 -12.68 -13.49 -4.95
C TYR A 75 -12.72 -12.04 -4.46
N MET A 76 -12.63 -11.06 -5.37
CA MET A 76 -12.81 -9.65 -5.04
C MET A 76 -14.21 -9.35 -4.50
N LEU A 77 -15.27 -9.95 -5.08
CA LEU A 77 -16.64 -9.78 -4.58
C LEU A 77 -16.80 -10.31 -3.15
N ILE A 78 -16.23 -11.48 -2.83
CA ILE A 78 -16.24 -12.05 -1.47
C ILE A 78 -15.50 -11.12 -0.51
N ALA A 79 -14.32 -10.62 -0.88
CA ALA A 79 -13.56 -9.69 -0.07
C ALA A 79 -14.36 -8.40 0.22
N ILE A 80 -15.08 -7.86 -0.77
CA ILE A 80 -15.93 -6.66 -0.58
C ILE A 80 -17.11 -6.96 0.34
N VAL A 81 -17.76 -8.12 0.20
CA VAL A 81 -18.84 -8.54 1.11
C VAL A 81 -18.33 -8.64 2.55
N ALA A 82 -17.16 -9.24 2.77
CA ALA A 82 -16.54 -9.29 4.10
C ALA A 82 -16.21 -7.88 4.64
N PHE A 83 -15.74 -6.97 3.78
CA PHE A 83 -15.47 -5.58 4.13
C PHE A 83 -16.75 -4.84 4.55
N ILE A 84 -17.84 -4.98 3.78
CA ILE A 84 -19.16 -4.42 4.12
C ILE A 84 -19.66 -5.00 5.44
N ALA A 85 -19.62 -6.33 5.59
CA ALA A 85 -20.08 -7.00 6.80
C ALA A 85 -19.35 -6.47 8.06
N GLY A 86 -18.03 -6.26 7.97
CA GLY A 86 -17.26 -5.67 9.05
C GLY A 86 -17.72 -4.26 9.41
N PHE A 87 -17.92 -3.38 8.42
CA PHE A 87 -18.37 -2.01 8.68
C PHE A 87 -19.81 -1.93 9.19
N VAL A 88 -20.70 -2.77 8.70
CA VAL A 88 -22.10 -2.85 9.20
C VAL A 88 -22.14 -3.41 10.61
N ALA A 89 -21.30 -4.40 10.93
CA ALA A 89 -21.31 -5.06 12.23
C ALA A 89 -20.77 -4.16 13.35
N ILE A 90 -19.73 -3.34 13.12
CA ILE A 90 -19.12 -2.51 14.17
C ILE A 90 -20.15 -1.66 14.93
N PRO A 91 -21.03 -0.86 14.29
CA PRO A 91 -22.01 -0.06 15.02
C PRO A 91 -23.18 -0.85 15.64
N LEU A 92 -23.34 -2.13 15.30
CA LEU A 92 -24.43 -2.98 15.77
C LEU A 92 -24.05 -3.87 16.97
N VAL A 93 -22.75 -4.05 17.24
CA VAL A 93 -22.29 -4.89 18.34
C VAL A 93 -21.94 -4.07 19.57
N ASN A 94 -22.22 -4.62 20.76
CA ASN A 94 -21.94 -3.99 22.05
C ASN A 94 -20.76 -4.67 22.78
N ASN A 95 -19.86 -5.31 22.04
CA ASN A 95 -18.72 -6.01 22.60
C ASN A 95 -17.43 -5.56 21.91
N VAL A 96 -16.51 -5.00 22.68
CA VAL A 96 -15.24 -4.45 22.18
C VAL A 96 -14.39 -5.49 21.45
N THR A 97 -14.37 -6.74 21.92
CA THR A 97 -13.61 -7.80 21.27
C THR A 97 -14.16 -8.09 19.86
N LEU A 98 -15.48 -8.10 19.70
CA LEU A 98 -16.11 -8.24 18.38
C LEU A 98 -15.81 -7.04 17.48
N VAL A 99 -15.81 -5.82 18.00
CA VAL A 99 -15.42 -4.62 17.25
C VAL A 99 -13.98 -4.75 16.73
N VAL A 100 -13.04 -5.19 17.58
CA VAL A 100 -11.64 -5.39 17.19
C VAL A 100 -11.52 -6.51 16.13
N LEU A 101 -12.27 -7.60 16.26
CA LEU A 101 -12.30 -8.68 15.27
C LEU A 101 -12.89 -8.23 13.93
N PHE A 102 -13.99 -7.46 13.94
CA PHE A 102 -14.55 -6.90 12.71
C PHE A 102 -13.61 -5.87 12.08
N PHE A 103 -12.89 -5.12 12.88
CA PHE A 103 -11.86 -4.21 12.37
C PHE A 103 -10.68 -4.97 11.74
N ALA A 104 -10.26 -6.09 12.33
CA ALA A 104 -9.28 -7.00 11.71
C ALA A 104 -9.82 -7.59 10.39
N LEU A 105 -11.09 -7.99 10.34
CA LEU A 105 -11.75 -8.48 9.13
C LEU A 105 -11.75 -7.42 8.01
N ILE A 106 -12.09 -6.17 8.33
CA ILE A 106 -12.06 -5.04 7.37
C ILE A 106 -10.65 -4.88 6.78
N ASN A 107 -9.62 -4.87 7.62
CA ASN A 107 -8.23 -4.70 7.18
C ASN A 107 -7.76 -5.88 6.32
N CYS A 108 -8.10 -7.11 6.72
CA CYS A 108 -7.83 -8.31 5.93
C CYS A 108 -8.52 -8.26 4.57
N ALA A 109 -9.81 -7.98 4.55
CA ALA A 109 -10.63 -7.92 3.34
C ALA A 109 -10.13 -6.84 2.36
N TYR A 110 -9.77 -5.65 2.86
CA TYR A 110 -9.19 -4.59 2.06
C TYR A 110 -7.84 -4.99 1.45
N SER A 111 -6.96 -5.60 2.25
CA SER A 111 -5.65 -6.06 1.80
C SER A 111 -5.77 -7.14 0.73
N VAL A 112 -6.66 -8.11 0.92
CA VAL A 112 -6.97 -9.15 -0.06
C VAL A 112 -7.52 -8.54 -1.34
N PHE A 113 -8.50 -7.64 -1.26
CA PHE A 113 -9.03 -6.94 -2.43
C PHE A 113 -7.94 -6.21 -3.21
N SER A 114 -7.12 -5.41 -2.53
CA SER A 114 -6.02 -4.65 -3.14
C SER A 114 -5.00 -5.54 -3.84
N THR A 115 -4.66 -6.67 -3.23
CA THR A 115 -3.73 -7.67 -3.78
C THR A 115 -4.30 -8.34 -5.02
N VAL A 116 -5.56 -8.80 -4.96
CA VAL A 116 -6.22 -9.49 -6.09
C VAL A 116 -6.50 -8.54 -7.24
N LEU A 117 -6.81 -7.26 -6.96
CA LEU A 117 -6.94 -6.21 -7.96
C LEU A 117 -5.63 -6.00 -8.74
N LYS A 118 -4.49 -5.90 -8.04
CA LYS A 118 -3.16 -5.78 -8.68
C LYS A 118 -2.85 -7.02 -9.51
N ALA A 119 -3.15 -8.20 -8.99
CA ALA A 119 -2.97 -9.46 -9.71
C ALA A 119 -3.83 -9.52 -10.98
N TRP A 120 -5.09 -9.04 -10.93
CA TRP A 120 -5.94 -8.95 -12.09
C TRP A 120 -5.37 -8.00 -13.16
N PHE A 121 -4.86 -6.83 -12.75
CA PHE A 121 -4.16 -5.91 -13.65
C PHE A 121 -2.93 -6.56 -14.28
N ALA A 122 -2.15 -7.27 -13.47
CA ALA A 122 -0.95 -7.97 -13.90
C ALA A 122 -1.21 -9.09 -14.91
N ASP A 123 -2.35 -9.79 -14.79
CA ASP A 123 -2.73 -10.87 -15.70
C ASP A 123 -3.31 -10.39 -17.03
N VAL A 124 -4.06 -9.28 -17.00
CA VAL A 124 -4.92 -8.89 -18.14
C VAL A 124 -4.32 -7.77 -18.98
N LEU A 125 -3.47 -6.93 -18.40
CA LEU A 125 -2.91 -5.76 -19.06
C LEU A 125 -1.57 -6.07 -19.72
N THR A 126 -1.29 -5.38 -20.84
CA THR A 126 0.04 -5.39 -21.47
C THR A 126 1.06 -4.63 -20.63
N SER A 127 2.34 -4.92 -20.81
CA SER A 127 3.43 -4.28 -20.03
C SER A 127 3.39 -2.76 -20.08
N SER A 128 3.04 -2.16 -21.23
CA SER A 128 2.91 -0.71 -21.37
C SER A 128 1.67 -0.13 -20.67
N GLU A 129 0.61 -0.93 -20.50
CA GLU A 129 -0.62 -0.51 -19.83
C GLU A 129 -0.52 -0.65 -18.32
N LYS A 130 0.23 -1.65 -17.82
CA LYS A 130 0.39 -1.93 -16.38
C LYS A 130 0.94 -0.74 -15.61
N ALA A 131 2.04 -0.15 -16.07
CA ALA A 131 2.66 1.00 -15.40
C ALA A 131 1.68 2.17 -15.26
N ARG A 132 0.93 2.46 -16.33
CA ARG A 132 -0.11 3.48 -16.33
C ARG A 132 -1.23 3.19 -15.34
N VAL A 133 -1.74 1.94 -15.33
CA VAL A 133 -2.86 1.54 -14.47
C VAL A 133 -2.44 1.46 -13.00
N PHE A 134 -1.25 0.96 -12.69
CA PHE A 134 -0.71 0.97 -11.34
C PHE A 134 -0.53 2.40 -10.81
N SER A 135 -0.04 3.31 -11.65
CA SER A 135 0.08 4.73 -11.27
C SER A 135 -1.26 5.40 -11.03
N LEU A 136 -2.27 5.14 -11.88
CA LEU A 136 -3.64 5.63 -11.67
C LEU A 136 -4.24 5.06 -10.38
N ASN A 137 -4.05 3.77 -10.11
CA ASN A 137 -4.51 3.16 -8.87
C ASN A 137 -3.87 3.83 -7.66
N TYR A 138 -2.57 4.08 -7.72
CA TYR A 138 -1.87 4.79 -6.65
C TYR A 138 -2.40 6.23 -6.44
N SER A 139 -2.67 6.97 -7.53
CA SER A 139 -3.33 8.28 -7.45
C SER A 139 -4.69 8.19 -6.77
N PHE A 140 -5.50 7.20 -7.13
CA PHE A 140 -6.83 7.03 -6.55
C PHE A 140 -6.79 6.63 -5.07
N LEU A 141 -5.80 5.84 -4.66
CA LEU A 141 -5.55 5.57 -3.24
C LEU A 141 -5.24 6.86 -2.47
N ASN A 142 -4.34 7.70 -3.00
CA ASN A 142 -4.01 8.99 -2.36
C ASN A 142 -5.20 9.96 -2.33
N ILE A 143 -5.98 10.04 -3.39
CA ILE A 143 -7.22 10.83 -3.41
C ILE A 143 -8.19 10.33 -2.34
N GLY A 144 -8.36 9.01 -2.22
CA GLY A 144 -9.23 8.41 -1.20
C GLY A 144 -8.77 8.73 0.22
N TRP A 145 -7.47 8.64 0.49
CA TRP A 145 -6.89 9.03 1.78
C TRP A 145 -6.93 10.54 2.05
N THR A 146 -6.94 11.38 1.02
CA THR A 146 -7.06 12.84 1.16
C THR A 146 -8.50 13.26 1.45
N ILE A 147 -9.48 12.63 0.78
CA ILE A 147 -10.90 13.00 0.87
C ILE A 147 -11.58 12.30 2.06
N GLY A 148 -11.19 11.07 2.37
CA GLY A 148 -11.85 10.25 3.40
C GLY A 148 -11.89 10.90 4.77
N PRO A 149 -10.73 11.28 5.38
CA PRO A 149 -10.70 11.83 6.73
C PRO A 149 -11.53 13.11 6.92
N PRO A 150 -11.51 14.12 6.04
CA PRO A 150 -12.40 15.28 6.14
C PRO A 150 -13.89 14.90 6.15
N ILE A 151 -14.30 13.97 5.28
CA ILE A 151 -15.70 13.48 5.28
C ILE A 151 -16.00 12.76 6.59
N GLY A 152 -15.11 11.91 7.07
CA GLY A 152 -15.26 11.22 8.36
C GLY A 152 -15.41 12.20 9.52
N THR A 153 -14.60 13.28 9.56
CA THR A 153 -14.70 14.35 10.57
C THR A 153 -16.08 15.00 10.57
N LEU A 154 -16.59 15.36 9.40
CA LEU A 154 -17.92 15.96 9.28
C LEU A 154 -19.02 15.00 9.78
N LEU A 155 -18.94 13.72 9.44
CA LEU A 155 -19.94 12.73 9.84
C LEU A 155 -19.93 12.44 11.34
N VAL A 156 -18.76 12.38 11.97
CA VAL A 156 -18.63 12.15 13.42
C VAL A 156 -19.28 13.28 14.23
N MET A 157 -19.35 14.51 13.71
CA MET A 157 -20.05 15.62 14.37
C MET A 157 -21.54 15.35 14.53
N TYR A 158 -22.15 14.54 13.65
CA TYR A 158 -23.57 14.16 13.72
C TYR A 158 -23.77 12.85 14.48
N SER A 159 -22.96 11.83 14.20
CA SER A 159 -22.98 10.53 14.89
C SER A 159 -21.70 9.77 14.72
N LEU A 160 -21.23 9.11 15.78
CA LEU A 160 -20.04 8.24 15.76
C LEU A 160 -20.20 7.03 14.83
N GLN A 161 -21.43 6.66 14.49
CA GLN A 161 -21.73 5.50 13.63
C GLN A 161 -21.74 5.83 12.13
N LEU A 162 -22.01 7.10 11.77
CA LEU A 162 -22.15 7.52 10.37
C LEU A 162 -20.94 7.21 9.48
N PRO A 163 -19.68 7.37 9.91
CA PRO A 163 -18.52 6.99 9.08
C PRO A 163 -18.55 5.52 8.68
N PHE A 164 -18.99 4.61 9.57
CA PHE A 164 -19.07 3.17 9.27
C PHE A 164 -20.17 2.87 8.24
N TRP A 165 -21.34 3.51 8.36
CA TRP A 165 -22.41 3.39 7.37
C TRP A 165 -22.02 3.95 6.01
N LEU A 166 -21.31 5.09 5.97
CA LEU A 166 -20.75 5.61 4.72
C LEU A 166 -19.76 4.63 4.10
N ALA A 167 -18.86 4.05 4.90
CA ALA A 167 -17.87 3.10 4.40
C ALA A 167 -18.53 1.83 3.82
N ALA A 168 -19.57 1.32 4.48
CA ALA A 168 -20.38 0.21 3.98
C ALA A 168 -21.06 0.57 2.65
N PHE A 169 -21.65 1.77 2.54
CA PHE A 169 -22.27 2.27 1.31
C PHE A 169 -21.25 2.43 0.19
N CYS A 170 -20.10 3.07 0.46
CA CYS A 170 -19.01 3.21 -0.50
C CYS A 170 -18.47 1.85 -0.98
N ALA A 171 -18.57 0.79 -0.16
CA ALA A 171 -18.17 -0.55 -0.54
C ALA A 171 -19.28 -1.31 -1.31
N ALA A 172 -20.55 -0.97 -1.11
CA ALA A 172 -21.67 -1.59 -1.82
C ALA A 172 -21.66 -1.27 -3.33
N LEU A 173 -21.26 -0.04 -3.72
CA LEU A 173 -21.16 0.35 -5.13
C LEU A 173 -20.16 -0.50 -5.93
N PRO A 174 -18.95 -0.78 -5.43
CA PRO A 174 -18.01 -1.73 -6.02
C PRO A 174 -18.57 -3.13 -6.30
N LEU A 175 -19.49 -3.64 -5.49
CA LEU A 175 -20.16 -4.92 -5.79
C LEU A 175 -20.85 -4.88 -7.15
N GLY A 176 -21.63 -3.82 -7.40
CA GLY A 176 -22.28 -3.61 -8.69
C GLY A 176 -21.26 -3.41 -9.81
N PHE A 177 -20.27 -2.54 -9.62
CA PHE A 177 -19.25 -2.26 -10.64
C PHE A 177 -18.49 -3.52 -11.05
N ILE A 178 -18.05 -4.32 -10.07
CA ILE A 178 -17.32 -5.55 -10.36
C ILE A 178 -18.24 -6.61 -10.96
N HIS A 179 -19.44 -6.76 -10.41
CA HIS A 179 -20.37 -7.76 -10.92
C HIS A 179 -20.71 -7.53 -12.40
N PHE A 180 -21.04 -6.31 -12.80
CA PHE A 180 -21.51 -6.02 -14.16
C PHE A 180 -20.39 -5.72 -15.15
N PHE A 181 -19.31 -5.06 -14.75
CA PHE A 181 -18.31 -4.54 -15.69
C PHE A 181 -16.98 -5.30 -15.69
N VAL A 182 -16.64 -6.03 -14.62
CA VAL A 182 -15.37 -6.78 -14.58
C VAL A 182 -15.55 -8.14 -15.24
N GLN A 183 -14.72 -8.41 -16.24
CA GLN A 183 -14.65 -9.72 -16.86
C GLN A 183 -13.97 -10.72 -15.94
N LYS A 184 -14.37 -12.00 -16.06
CA LYS A 184 -13.59 -13.07 -15.45
C LYS A 184 -12.16 -12.96 -15.94
N SER A 185 -11.20 -13.03 -15.03
CA SER A 185 -9.82 -13.22 -15.43
C SER A 185 -9.72 -14.60 -16.04
N ILE A 186 -9.75 -14.65 -17.36
CA ILE A 186 -9.28 -15.81 -18.08
C ILE A 186 -7.77 -15.77 -17.80
N ALA A 187 -7.32 -16.50 -16.79
CA ALA A 187 -5.92 -16.89 -16.72
C ALA A 187 -5.62 -17.41 -18.13
N SER A 188 -4.74 -16.72 -18.85
CA SER A 188 -4.51 -16.89 -20.30
C SER A 188 -4.79 -18.33 -20.74
N ASP A 189 -5.76 -18.52 -21.65
CA ASP A 189 -6.05 -19.82 -22.26
C ASP A 189 -4.91 -20.27 -23.21
N SER A 190 -3.75 -19.64 -23.13
CA SER A 190 -2.53 -20.16 -23.73
C SER A 190 -2.17 -21.45 -22.99
N PRO A 191 -2.07 -22.59 -23.72
CA PRO A 191 -1.65 -23.87 -23.14
C PRO A 191 -0.21 -23.85 -22.62
N GLU A 192 0.52 -22.76 -22.81
CA GLU A 192 1.89 -22.59 -22.37
C GLU A 192 1.93 -22.54 -20.84
N GLU A 193 2.20 -23.70 -20.26
CA GLU A 193 2.78 -23.97 -18.95
C GLU A 193 2.26 -23.09 -17.80
N LYS A 194 1.00 -23.29 -17.39
CA LYS A 194 0.59 -22.90 -16.05
C LYS A 194 1.45 -23.68 -15.07
N MET A 195 2.41 -23.03 -14.45
CA MET A 195 3.11 -23.64 -13.33
C MET A 195 2.07 -24.15 -12.32
N PRO A 196 2.17 -25.39 -11.85
CA PRO A 196 1.27 -25.89 -10.80
C PRO A 196 1.36 -24.93 -9.62
N TRP A 197 0.21 -24.53 -9.06
CA TRP A 197 0.16 -23.67 -7.90
C TRP A 197 0.94 -24.28 -6.73
N GLN A 198 2.08 -23.72 -6.43
CA GLN A 198 3.01 -24.19 -5.40
C GLN A 198 3.45 -23.03 -4.52
N PRO A 199 2.75 -22.75 -3.41
CA PRO A 199 3.12 -21.63 -2.53
C PRO A 199 4.52 -21.76 -1.93
N SER A 200 5.09 -22.95 -1.90
CA SER A 200 6.50 -23.16 -1.49
C SER A 200 7.52 -22.45 -2.39
N VAL A 201 7.16 -22.10 -3.62
CA VAL A 201 7.99 -21.30 -4.53
C VAL A 201 8.27 -19.91 -3.96
N LEU A 202 7.31 -19.31 -3.23
CA LEU A 202 7.48 -17.99 -2.61
C LEU A 202 8.65 -17.96 -1.62
N LEU A 203 8.84 -19.05 -0.86
CA LEU A 203 9.93 -19.16 0.12
C LEU A 203 11.30 -19.39 -0.55
N LYS A 204 11.30 -19.91 -1.77
CA LYS A 204 12.52 -20.21 -2.52
C LYS A 204 12.92 -19.07 -3.48
N ASP A 205 12.00 -18.18 -3.80
CA ASP A 205 12.27 -17.06 -4.70
C ASP A 205 13.08 -15.98 -3.99
N ARG A 206 14.38 -15.97 -4.30
CA ARG A 206 15.34 -15.02 -3.72
C ARG A 206 15.09 -13.59 -4.18
N ALA A 207 14.58 -13.37 -5.39
CA ALA A 207 14.25 -12.03 -5.87
C ALA A 207 13.04 -11.45 -5.10
N LEU A 208 11.99 -12.27 -4.90
CA LEU A 208 10.83 -11.89 -4.08
C LEU A 208 11.24 -11.54 -2.65
N PHE A 209 12.12 -12.35 -2.03
CA PHE A 209 12.64 -12.06 -0.69
C PHE A 209 13.27 -10.66 -0.61
N TRP A 210 14.18 -10.33 -1.56
CA TRP A 210 14.85 -9.04 -1.57
C TRP A 210 13.88 -7.88 -1.83
N TYR A 211 12.90 -8.05 -2.73
CA TYR A 211 11.90 -7.01 -3.00
C TYR A 211 10.94 -6.82 -1.83
N THR A 212 10.52 -7.88 -1.15
CA THR A 212 9.66 -7.77 0.05
C THR A 212 10.39 -7.07 1.19
N LEU A 213 11.66 -7.40 1.42
CA LEU A 213 12.47 -6.75 2.44
C LEU A 213 12.75 -5.27 2.10
N SER A 214 12.99 -4.96 0.81
CA SER A 214 13.06 -3.58 0.32
C SER A 214 11.76 -2.84 0.59
N GLY A 215 10.61 -3.44 0.27
CA GLY A 215 9.28 -2.87 0.52
C GLY A 215 9.02 -2.58 1.99
N LEU A 216 9.51 -3.41 2.91
CA LEU A 216 9.43 -3.19 4.36
C LEU A 216 10.18 -1.92 4.78
N LEU A 217 11.42 -1.75 4.32
CA LEU A 217 12.22 -0.56 4.65
C LEU A 217 11.67 0.71 3.97
N ALA A 218 11.23 0.61 2.72
CA ALA A 218 10.63 1.75 2.03
C ALA A 218 9.28 2.17 2.64
N SER A 219 8.45 1.21 3.05
CA SER A 219 7.19 1.48 3.76
C SER A 219 7.43 2.06 5.15
N TYR A 220 8.51 1.67 5.83
CA TYR A 220 8.93 2.34 7.06
C TYR A 220 9.19 3.83 6.82
N VAL A 221 9.82 4.20 5.69
CA VAL A 221 10.12 5.61 5.37
C VAL A 221 8.88 6.38 4.90
N GLY A 222 8.08 5.80 3.98
CA GLY A 222 7.00 6.52 3.30
C GLY A 222 5.61 6.30 3.88
N GLY A 223 5.35 5.12 4.44
CA GLY A 223 3.98 4.68 4.76
C GLY A 223 3.30 5.40 5.93
N SER A 224 4.04 6.04 6.82
CA SER A 224 3.51 6.79 7.97
C SER A 224 4.21 8.13 8.16
N PHE A 225 4.72 8.71 7.07
CA PHE A 225 5.59 9.88 7.15
C PHE A 225 4.92 11.09 7.82
N ALA A 226 3.63 11.31 7.65
CA ALA A 226 2.92 12.42 8.29
C ALA A 226 2.91 12.28 9.82
N THR A 227 2.68 11.07 10.33
CA THR A 227 2.75 10.79 11.78
C THR A 227 4.17 10.95 12.31
N CYS A 228 5.14 10.47 11.57
CA CYS A 228 6.56 10.59 11.87
C CYS A 228 7.01 12.06 11.94
N ILE A 229 6.61 12.90 10.97
CA ILE A 229 6.90 14.34 10.96
C ILE A 229 6.27 15.03 12.15
N SER A 230 4.99 14.75 12.45
CA SER A 230 4.31 15.30 13.63
C SER A 230 5.06 14.96 14.93
N GLN A 231 5.44 13.69 15.12
CA GLN A 231 6.23 13.26 16.28
C GLN A 231 7.60 13.97 16.35
N TYR A 232 8.28 14.12 15.21
CA TYR A 232 9.55 14.81 15.13
C TYR A 232 9.43 16.28 15.55
N VAL A 233 8.46 17.01 15.00
CA VAL A 233 8.27 18.44 15.30
C VAL A 233 7.91 18.63 16.76
N LEU A 234 7.03 17.80 17.32
CA LEU A 234 6.69 17.83 18.74
C LEU A 234 7.91 17.58 19.64
N ALA A 235 8.76 16.63 19.28
CA ALA A 235 9.97 16.33 20.05
C ALA A 235 11.06 17.42 19.93
N ALA A 236 11.19 18.02 18.73
CA ALA A 236 12.25 19.00 18.45
C ALA A 236 11.92 20.42 18.94
N HIS A 237 10.64 20.82 18.87
CA HIS A 237 10.19 22.20 19.15
C HIS A 237 9.29 22.31 20.38
N ALA A 238 8.77 21.19 20.93
CA ALA A 238 7.82 21.14 22.03
C ALA A 238 6.57 22.03 21.84
N ASP A 239 6.21 22.27 20.57
CA ASP A 239 5.11 23.14 20.14
C ASP A 239 4.11 22.34 19.29
N SER A 240 2.93 22.11 19.86
CA SER A 240 1.82 21.39 19.20
C SER A 240 1.25 22.20 18.04
N ASP A 241 1.13 23.52 18.18
CA ASP A 241 0.55 24.39 17.15
C ASP A 241 1.46 24.46 15.93
N PHE A 242 2.78 24.44 16.15
CA PHE A 242 3.74 24.38 15.06
C PHE A 242 3.69 23.01 14.35
N ALA A 243 3.56 21.91 15.11
CA ALA A 243 3.42 20.57 14.50
C ALA A 243 2.16 20.46 13.64
N GLU A 244 1.03 21.04 14.10
CA GLU A 244 -0.20 21.10 13.30
C GLU A 244 -0.02 21.91 12.01
N LYS A 245 0.64 23.07 12.08
CA LYS A 245 0.96 23.91 10.90
C LYS A 245 1.85 23.17 9.89
N VAL A 246 2.88 22.46 10.36
CA VAL A 246 3.75 21.66 9.49
C VAL A 246 2.96 20.56 8.78
N VAL A 247 2.12 19.81 9.50
CA VAL A 247 1.28 18.76 8.91
C VAL A 247 0.27 19.36 7.92
N ALA A 248 -0.32 20.52 8.25
CA ALA A 248 -1.24 21.25 7.38
C ALA A 248 -0.60 21.77 6.08
N VAL A 249 0.73 21.88 6.02
CA VAL A 249 1.47 22.20 4.78
C VAL A 249 1.88 20.93 4.05
N VAL A 250 2.49 20.00 4.77
CA VAL A 250 3.12 18.80 4.18
C VAL A 250 2.10 17.89 3.50
N LEU A 251 0.94 17.62 4.13
CA LEU A 251 -0.07 16.73 3.57
C LEU A 251 -0.73 17.26 2.29
N PRO A 252 -1.20 18.54 2.21
CA PRO A 252 -1.73 19.07 0.97
C PRO A 252 -0.70 19.16 -0.15
N VAL A 253 0.57 19.46 0.16
CA VAL A 253 1.64 19.47 -0.83
C VAL A 253 1.88 18.07 -1.39
N ASN A 254 1.96 17.05 -0.53
CA ASN A 254 2.03 15.65 -0.96
C ASN A 254 0.86 15.30 -1.90
N ALA A 255 -0.37 15.56 -1.47
CA ALA A 255 -1.57 15.28 -2.26
C ALA A 255 -1.54 16.03 -3.62
N ALA A 256 -1.17 17.30 -3.65
CA ALA A 256 -1.08 18.09 -4.87
C ALA A 256 -0.05 17.51 -5.86
N VAL A 257 1.14 17.15 -5.39
CA VAL A 257 2.20 16.54 -6.22
C VAL A 257 1.73 15.19 -6.76
N VAL A 258 1.11 14.33 -5.91
CA VAL A 258 0.57 13.04 -6.36
C VAL A 258 -0.49 13.26 -7.44
N VAL A 259 -1.50 14.09 -7.20
CA VAL A 259 -2.61 14.27 -8.14
C VAL A 259 -2.14 14.83 -9.48
N THR A 260 -1.18 15.76 -9.47
CA THR A 260 -0.70 16.45 -10.68
C THR A 260 0.32 15.63 -11.47
N LEU A 261 1.27 14.97 -10.80
CA LEU A 261 2.43 14.37 -11.46
C LEU A 261 2.40 12.84 -11.55
N GLN A 262 1.63 12.15 -10.70
CA GLN A 262 1.61 10.66 -10.66
C GLN A 262 1.33 10.04 -12.02
N TYR A 263 0.31 10.54 -12.73
CA TYR A 263 -0.06 9.99 -14.03
C TYR A 263 1.02 10.25 -15.09
N ALA A 264 1.60 11.47 -15.10
CA ALA A 264 2.59 11.86 -16.08
C ALA A 264 3.91 11.08 -15.94
N LEU A 265 4.35 10.83 -14.71
CA LEU A 265 5.56 10.08 -14.42
C LEU A 265 5.35 8.58 -14.50
N GLY A 266 4.26 8.09 -13.94
CA GLY A 266 3.98 6.65 -13.87
C GLY A 266 3.86 5.98 -15.25
N ARG A 267 3.29 6.68 -16.25
CA ARG A 267 3.21 6.16 -17.62
C ARG A 267 4.57 5.95 -18.30
N LYS A 268 5.63 6.56 -17.77
CA LYS A 268 7.00 6.44 -18.31
C LYS A 268 7.77 5.28 -17.69
N ILE A 269 7.22 4.61 -16.68
CA ILE A 269 7.87 3.48 -16.02
C ILE A 269 7.77 2.25 -16.93
N THR A 270 8.91 1.67 -17.26
CA THR A 270 9.01 0.47 -18.12
C THR A 270 10.00 -0.51 -17.49
N ALA A 271 9.95 -1.77 -17.91
CA ALA A 271 10.93 -2.77 -17.44
C ALA A 271 12.39 -2.38 -17.76
N SER A 272 12.62 -1.65 -18.88
CA SER A 272 13.95 -1.23 -19.31
C SER A 272 14.52 -0.07 -18.49
N ASN A 273 13.67 0.83 -17.97
CA ASN A 273 14.11 2.01 -17.22
C ASN A 273 13.83 1.94 -15.71
N ILE A 274 13.36 0.79 -15.21
CA ILE A 274 12.96 0.66 -13.80
C ILE A 274 14.15 0.86 -12.85
N ARG A 275 15.35 0.38 -13.22
CA ARG A 275 16.55 0.55 -12.40
C ARG A 275 16.96 2.01 -12.21
N PRO A 276 17.16 2.83 -13.26
CA PRO A 276 17.45 4.26 -13.07
C PRO A 276 16.32 5.02 -12.39
N LEU A 277 15.06 4.65 -12.62
CA LEU A 277 13.93 5.30 -11.95
C LEU A 277 13.88 4.99 -10.45
N MET A 278 14.13 3.74 -10.02
CA MET A 278 14.22 3.41 -8.59
C MET A 278 15.41 4.11 -7.92
N THR A 279 16.52 4.30 -8.64
CA THR A 279 17.64 5.12 -8.16
C THR A 279 17.26 6.59 -7.99
N ALA A 280 16.56 7.17 -8.98
CA ALA A 280 16.06 8.55 -8.88
C ALA A 280 15.05 8.70 -7.72
N ALA A 281 14.14 7.74 -7.53
CA ALA A 281 13.21 7.74 -6.41
C ALA A 281 13.94 7.77 -5.05
N THR A 282 14.97 6.93 -4.91
CA THR A 282 15.82 6.90 -3.71
C THR A 282 16.51 8.24 -3.46
N LEU A 283 17.03 8.88 -4.51
CA LEU A 283 17.65 10.21 -4.39
C LEU A 283 16.63 11.28 -3.96
N PHE A 284 15.40 11.25 -4.51
CA PHE A 284 14.34 12.17 -4.10
C PHE A 284 13.94 11.95 -2.63
N PHE A 285 13.84 10.71 -2.17
CA PHE A 285 13.60 10.43 -0.75
C PHE A 285 14.72 10.98 0.14
N ILE A 286 16.00 10.76 -0.22
CA ILE A 286 17.14 11.29 0.53
C ILE A 286 17.13 12.82 0.58
N LEU A 287 16.90 13.48 -0.57
CA LEU A 287 16.84 14.93 -0.64
C LEU A 287 15.66 15.49 0.15
N GLY A 288 14.48 14.85 0.06
CA GLY A 288 13.30 15.23 0.85
C GLY A 288 13.51 15.09 2.35
N LEU A 289 14.08 13.96 2.80
CA LEU A 289 14.41 13.71 4.22
C LEU A 289 15.46 14.71 4.72
N GLY A 290 16.49 15.01 3.90
CA GLY A 290 17.47 16.06 4.20
C GLY A 290 16.83 17.45 4.28
N GLY A 291 15.87 17.72 3.39
CA GLY A 291 15.07 18.95 3.43
C GLY A 291 14.28 19.06 4.73
N PHE A 292 13.58 18.01 5.17
CA PHE A 292 12.87 18.01 6.47
C PHE A 292 13.81 18.27 7.64
N MET A 293 14.97 17.64 7.64
CA MET A 293 15.97 17.82 8.69
C MET A 293 16.47 19.27 8.79
N LEU A 294 16.51 20.00 7.66
CA LEU A 294 17.03 21.37 7.58
C LEU A 294 15.94 22.45 7.60
N SER A 295 14.67 22.09 7.64
CA SER A 295 13.55 23.03 7.50
C SER A 295 13.37 23.97 8.70
N GLY A 296 13.81 23.57 9.91
CA GLY A 296 13.66 24.37 11.12
C GLY A 296 12.22 24.83 11.31
N GLU A 297 12.02 26.13 11.54
CA GLU A 297 10.70 26.75 11.74
C GLU A 297 10.06 27.26 10.44
N ASN A 298 10.71 27.10 9.29
CA ASN A 298 10.24 27.65 8.03
C ASN A 298 9.27 26.70 7.29
N LEU A 299 7.97 27.00 7.33
CA LEU A 299 6.92 26.21 6.70
C LEU A 299 7.10 26.06 5.17
N ILE A 300 7.72 27.03 4.49
CA ILE A 300 7.98 26.94 3.04
C ILE A 300 9.00 25.83 2.77
N TYR A 301 10.04 25.70 3.59
CA TYR A 301 11.03 24.62 3.46
C TYR A 301 10.42 23.25 3.72
N TRP A 302 9.51 23.12 4.71
CA TRP A 302 8.71 21.91 4.93
C TRP A 302 7.91 21.55 3.68
N GLY A 303 7.26 22.51 3.03
CA GLY A 303 6.51 22.32 1.78
C GLY A 303 7.39 21.86 0.63
N ILE A 304 8.56 22.50 0.42
CA ILE A 304 9.52 22.12 -0.62
C ILE A 304 10.06 20.71 -0.37
N ALA A 305 10.45 20.41 0.86
CA ALA A 305 10.93 19.08 1.25
C ALA A 305 9.87 18.00 1.01
N ALA A 306 8.60 18.29 1.35
CA ALA A 306 7.48 17.40 1.09
C ALA A 306 7.27 17.16 -0.42
N ALA A 307 7.35 18.19 -1.24
CA ALA A 307 7.24 18.05 -2.69
C ALA A 307 8.35 17.15 -3.26
N ILE A 308 9.60 17.36 -2.83
CA ILE A 308 10.75 16.55 -3.26
C ILE A 308 10.60 15.10 -2.79
N PHE A 309 10.23 14.87 -1.53
CA PHE A 309 9.98 13.54 -0.97
C PHE A 309 8.91 12.80 -1.77
N THR A 310 7.82 13.48 -2.10
CA THR A 310 6.70 12.91 -2.85
C THR A 310 7.09 12.53 -4.29
N LEU A 311 8.06 13.22 -4.94
CA LEU A 311 8.60 12.76 -6.22
C LEU A 311 9.23 11.36 -6.11
N GLY A 312 9.88 11.05 -4.99
CA GLY A 312 10.35 9.69 -4.71
C GLY A 312 9.20 8.69 -4.61
N GLU A 313 8.16 9.03 -3.86
CA GLU A 313 6.99 8.19 -3.59
C GLU A 313 6.24 7.82 -4.87
N ILE A 314 5.94 8.81 -5.74
CA ILE A 314 5.18 8.60 -6.98
C ILE A 314 5.91 7.77 -8.03
N ILE A 315 7.22 7.64 -7.93
CA ILE A 315 8.04 6.74 -8.77
C ILE A 315 8.16 5.38 -8.09
N TYR A 316 8.42 5.34 -6.79
CA TYR A 316 8.74 4.11 -6.05
C TYR A 316 7.55 3.15 -6.04
N ALA A 317 6.35 3.60 -5.66
CA ALA A 317 5.20 2.71 -5.46
C ALA A 317 4.79 1.95 -6.74
N PRO A 318 4.56 2.58 -7.91
CA PRO A 318 4.27 1.83 -9.13
C PRO A 318 5.50 1.06 -9.64
N GLY A 319 6.71 1.54 -9.39
CA GLY A 319 7.95 0.82 -9.70
C GLY A 319 8.05 -0.50 -8.95
N GLU A 320 7.74 -0.51 -7.66
CA GLU A 320 7.70 -1.72 -6.84
C GLU A 320 6.67 -2.73 -7.38
N TYR A 321 5.47 -2.27 -7.76
CA TYR A 321 4.47 -3.16 -8.36
C TYR A 321 4.95 -3.77 -9.68
N MET A 322 5.66 -3.00 -10.50
CA MET A 322 6.25 -3.51 -11.74
C MET A 322 7.37 -4.52 -11.47
N LEU A 323 8.20 -4.33 -10.44
CA LEU A 323 9.23 -5.29 -10.03
C LEU A 323 8.62 -6.63 -9.63
N ILE A 324 7.58 -6.61 -8.82
CA ILE A 324 6.86 -7.83 -8.39
C ILE A 324 6.18 -8.50 -9.59
N ASP A 325 5.48 -7.74 -10.45
CA ASP A 325 4.86 -8.30 -11.65
C ASP A 325 5.88 -9.01 -12.56
N ASN A 326 7.08 -8.43 -12.70
CA ASN A 326 8.11 -8.97 -13.55
C ASN A 326 8.71 -10.32 -13.07
N ILE A 327 8.65 -10.62 -11.77
CA ILE A 327 9.17 -11.90 -11.22
C ILE A 327 8.06 -12.92 -11.01
N ALA A 328 6.82 -12.49 -10.85
CA ALA A 328 5.70 -13.37 -10.53
C ALA A 328 5.33 -14.27 -11.70
N PRO A 329 5.37 -15.61 -11.54
CA PRO A 329 4.98 -16.55 -12.59
C PRO A 329 3.50 -16.39 -12.99
N PRO A 330 3.15 -16.77 -14.22
CA PRO A 330 1.75 -16.89 -14.64
C PRO A 330 0.96 -17.80 -13.67
N GLY A 331 -0.20 -17.36 -13.22
CA GLY A 331 -1.03 -18.11 -12.27
C GLY A 331 -0.66 -17.92 -10.78
N MET A 332 0.40 -17.16 -10.45
CA MET A 332 0.82 -16.87 -9.06
C MET A 332 0.93 -15.37 -8.74
N LYS A 333 0.33 -14.50 -9.55
CA LYS A 333 0.40 -13.04 -9.39
C LYS A 333 -0.14 -12.57 -8.03
N ALA A 334 -1.29 -13.11 -7.59
CA ALA A 334 -1.85 -12.74 -6.29
C ALA A 334 -0.97 -13.18 -5.13
N SER A 335 -0.37 -14.37 -5.21
CA SER A 335 0.59 -14.88 -4.22
C SER A 335 1.80 -13.93 -4.06
N TYR A 336 2.37 -13.47 -5.17
CA TYR A 336 3.52 -12.57 -5.16
C TYR A 336 3.17 -11.18 -4.62
N PHE A 337 2.04 -10.60 -5.04
CA PHE A 337 1.56 -9.32 -4.48
C PHE A 337 1.16 -9.43 -3.01
N SER A 338 0.69 -10.59 -2.55
CA SER A 338 0.44 -10.83 -1.12
C SER A 338 1.72 -10.84 -0.31
N ALA A 339 2.76 -11.52 -0.81
CA ALA A 339 4.06 -11.52 -0.16
C ALA A 339 4.66 -10.11 -0.09
N GLN A 340 4.57 -9.33 -1.20
CA GLN A 340 4.98 -7.93 -1.22
C GLN A 340 4.22 -7.08 -0.20
N ALA A 341 2.93 -7.35 0.01
CA ALA A 341 2.11 -6.59 0.97
C ALA A 341 2.59 -6.72 2.42
N LEU A 342 3.41 -7.73 2.77
CA LEU A 342 4.12 -7.78 4.06
C LEU A 342 5.03 -6.57 4.28
N GLY A 343 5.48 -5.92 3.22
CA GLY A 343 6.22 -4.65 3.31
C GLY A 343 5.50 -3.58 4.13
N TRP A 344 4.16 -3.55 4.14
CA TRP A 344 3.38 -2.61 4.93
C TRP A 344 3.57 -2.73 6.45
N LEU A 345 4.15 -3.83 6.94
CA LEU A 345 4.58 -3.94 8.34
C LEU A 345 5.64 -2.87 8.70
N GLY A 346 6.43 -2.41 7.74
CA GLY A 346 7.35 -1.29 7.93
C GLY A 346 6.63 0.01 8.31
N ALA A 347 5.55 0.34 7.59
CA ALA A 347 4.72 1.50 7.91
C ALA A 347 4.02 1.36 9.28
N ALA A 348 3.56 0.16 9.62
CA ALA A 348 2.94 -0.11 10.91
C ALA A 348 3.93 0.04 12.09
N ALA A 349 5.20 -0.31 11.87
CA ALA A 349 6.26 -0.17 12.88
C ALA A 349 6.82 1.26 12.99
N ASN A 350 6.62 2.12 11.98
CA ASN A 350 7.22 3.46 11.94
C ASN A 350 6.93 4.31 13.18
N PRO A 351 5.68 4.48 13.65
CA PRO A 351 5.42 5.37 14.80
C PRO A 351 6.14 4.93 16.07
N MET A 352 6.24 3.61 16.31
CA MET A 352 6.94 3.05 17.46
C MET A 352 8.46 3.27 17.35
N ILE A 353 9.03 2.96 16.19
CA ILE A 353 10.48 3.14 15.94
C ILE A 353 10.84 4.62 16.04
N THR A 354 10.03 5.51 15.46
CA THR A 354 10.18 6.96 15.54
C THR A 354 10.17 7.43 17.00
N GLY A 355 9.19 6.99 17.79
CA GLY A 355 9.12 7.31 19.21
C GLY A 355 10.37 6.88 20.00
N LEU A 356 10.87 5.66 19.77
CA LEU A 356 12.10 5.17 20.39
C LEU A 356 13.32 5.99 20.00
N ILE A 357 13.46 6.34 18.71
CA ILE A 357 14.57 7.18 18.23
C ILE A 357 14.53 8.55 18.89
N LEU A 358 13.38 9.21 18.88
CA LEU A 358 13.23 10.57 19.43
C LEU A 358 13.39 10.63 20.95
N THR A 359 13.17 9.51 21.66
CA THR A 359 13.35 9.41 23.12
C THR A 359 14.81 9.19 23.50
N HIS A 360 15.58 8.44 22.71
CA HIS A 360 16.92 7.96 23.11
C HIS A 360 18.06 8.58 22.31
N LEU A 361 17.78 9.20 21.17
CA LEU A 361 18.79 9.78 20.27
C LEU A 361 18.47 11.25 19.95
N PRO A 362 19.44 12.06 19.47
CA PRO A 362 19.18 13.39 18.97
C PRO A 362 18.12 13.39 17.88
N HIS A 363 17.21 14.36 17.86
CA HIS A 363 16.02 14.36 17.00
C HIS A 363 16.36 14.21 15.50
N TRP A 364 17.44 14.83 15.03
CA TRP A 364 17.91 14.72 13.64
C TRP A 364 18.30 13.30 13.23
N SER A 365 18.62 12.42 14.19
CA SER A 365 18.97 11.01 13.94
C SER A 365 17.85 10.25 13.24
N LEU A 366 16.59 10.66 13.43
CA LEU A 366 15.44 10.08 12.78
C LEU A 366 15.59 10.10 11.24
N PHE A 367 15.90 11.26 10.68
CA PHE A 367 16.04 11.40 9.23
C PHE A 367 17.26 10.67 8.71
N ILE A 368 18.36 10.64 9.44
CA ILE A 368 19.56 9.85 9.05
C ILE A 368 19.24 8.36 9.01
N ILE A 369 18.53 7.83 10.00
CA ILE A 369 18.11 6.42 10.03
C ILE A 369 17.16 6.12 8.88
N MET A 370 16.23 7.02 8.57
CA MET A 370 15.33 6.88 7.41
C MET A 370 16.09 6.92 6.08
N MET A 371 17.09 7.80 5.93
CA MET A 371 17.97 7.83 4.75
C MET A 371 18.75 6.52 4.61
N ALA A 372 19.30 6.01 5.72
CA ALA A 372 19.99 4.71 5.71
C ALA A 372 19.03 3.57 5.32
N ALA A 373 17.80 3.58 5.83
CA ALA A 373 16.78 2.59 5.49
C ALA A 373 16.40 2.61 4.01
N ILE A 374 16.23 3.79 3.41
CA ILE A 374 15.88 3.88 1.97
C ILE A 374 17.06 3.53 1.06
N ILE A 375 18.29 3.82 1.47
CA ILE A 375 19.50 3.35 0.78
C ILE A 375 19.59 1.83 0.85
N ALA A 376 19.37 1.23 2.01
CA ALA A 376 19.33 -0.21 2.18
C ALA A 376 18.24 -0.85 1.31
N ALA A 377 17.04 -0.26 1.27
CA ALA A 377 15.96 -0.70 0.39
C ALA A 377 16.37 -0.70 -1.08
N TRP A 378 17.04 0.36 -1.54
CA TRP A 378 17.58 0.45 -2.91
C TRP A 378 18.62 -0.62 -3.20
N LEU A 379 19.58 -0.88 -2.28
CA LEU A 379 20.56 -1.95 -2.43
C LEU A 379 19.89 -3.32 -2.53
N MET A 380 18.82 -3.56 -1.77
CA MET A 380 18.03 -4.79 -1.83
C MET A 380 17.32 -4.94 -3.17
N ILE A 381 16.76 -3.85 -3.75
CA ILE A 381 16.22 -3.87 -5.12
C ILE A 381 17.30 -4.27 -6.13
N LEU A 382 18.47 -3.66 -6.06
CA LEU A 382 19.58 -3.99 -6.96
C LEU A 382 20.02 -5.47 -6.83
N ARG A 383 20.02 -5.98 -5.59
CA ARG A 383 20.32 -7.39 -5.33
C ARG A 383 19.27 -8.31 -5.93
N GLY A 384 17.98 -8.00 -5.74
CA GLY A 384 16.87 -8.75 -6.33
C GLY A 384 16.93 -8.78 -7.86
N MET A 385 17.25 -7.65 -8.49
CA MET A 385 17.43 -7.58 -9.95
C MET A 385 18.59 -8.46 -10.45
N ARG A 386 19.71 -8.51 -9.72
CA ARG A 386 20.87 -9.37 -10.07
C ARG A 386 20.51 -10.84 -9.97
N VAL A 387 19.90 -11.26 -8.87
CA VAL A 387 19.47 -12.64 -8.65
C VAL A 387 18.57 -13.12 -9.78
N LYS A 388 17.59 -12.31 -10.17
CA LYS A 388 16.70 -12.62 -11.31
C LYS A 388 17.49 -12.81 -12.61
N SER A 389 18.49 -11.96 -12.87
CA SER A 389 19.34 -12.08 -14.06
C SER A 389 20.16 -13.36 -14.06
N GLU A 390 20.72 -13.74 -12.90
CA GLU A 390 21.49 -14.99 -12.73
C GLU A 390 20.62 -16.22 -12.97
N ASP A 391 19.39 -16.24 -12.44
CA ASP A 391 18.44 -17.35 -12.60
C ASP A 391 17.98 -17.49 -14.07
N SER A 392 17.79 -16.41 -14.79
CA SER A 392 17.41 -16.43 -16.21
C SER A 392 18.54 -16.97 -17.09
N VAL A 393 19.79 -16.63 -16.81
CA VAL A 393 20.97 -17.14 -17.54
C VAL A 393 21.17 -18.63 -17.27
N SER A 394 21.03 -19.08 -16.02
CA SER A 394 21.16 -20.48 -15.66
C SER A 394 20.10 -21.38 -16.30
N SER A 395 18.85 -20.91 -16.38
CA SER A 395 17.76 -21.60 -17.07
C SER A 395 18.01 -21.71 -18.58
N SER A 396 18.48 -20.64 -19.21
CA SER A 396 18.81 -20.62 -20.64
C SER A 396 19.99 -21.59 -20.96
N ALA A 397 21.02 -21.61 -20.10
CA ALA A 397 22.15 -22.51 -20.26
C ALA A 397 21.78 -23.99 -20.06
N ALA A 398 20.79 -24.29 -19.22
CA ALA A 398 20.29 -25.65 -19.03
C ALA A 398 19.52 -26.18 -20.24
N LEU A 399 18.79 -25.30 -20.95
CA LEU A 399 18.04 -25.63 -22.17
C LEU A 399 18.96 -25.84 -23.40
N THR A 400 20.14 -25.24 -23.40
CA THR A 400 21.10 -25.32 -24.52
C THR A 400 22.11 -26.47 -24.39
N ARG A 401 22.10 -27.26 -23.31
CA ARG A 401 22.91 -28.47 -23.23
C ARG A 401 22.34 -29.56 -24.13
N PRO A 402 23.05 -29.97 -25.23
CA PRO A 402 22.60 -31.09 -26.02
C PRO A 402 22.51 -32.32 -25.14
N GLY A 403 21.38 -33.00 -25.17
CA GLY A 403 21.21 -34.27 -24.46
C GLY A 403 22.39 -35.18 -24.80
N LYS A 404 23.10 -35.69 -23.79
CA LYS A 404 24.04 -36.77 -24.01
C LYS A 404 23.27 -37.96 -24.54
N PRO A 405 23.82 -38.63 -25.60
CA PRO A 405 23.18 -39.80 -26.17
C PRO A 405 23.07 -40.96 -25.20
#